data_f2683c7211b4354bc8734e1e2829cd9f
#
_entry.id   f2683c7211b4354bc8734e1e2829cd9f
#
_cell.length_a   1.000
_cell.length_b   1.000
_cell.length_c   1.000
_cell.angle_alpha   90.00
_cell.angle_beta   90.00
_cell.angle_gamma   90.00
#
_symmetry.space_group_name_H-M   'P 1'
#
loop_
_entity.id
_entity.type
_entity.pdbx_description
1 polymer ?
#
loop_
_entity_poly.entity_id
_entity_poly.type
_entity_poly.pdbx_seq_one_letter_code
_entity_poly.pdbx_strand_id
1 'polypeptide(L)'
;LTSLYDIAWLLNIRGGDIDYVPVILSYLVLTDKECIWFLQEEVVDEKIAAYLKENHITTRPYDAIYDYVKEIPADACVLMNGNTVNYRITSSLKKEIRIVDQPNPTEIMKAVKNPVEVENIRKAHVKDGVAFTKFMYWLKTNIGKIPMTEISASDYLEARRREQDNFIELSFDTICAYGPNAAMMHYAATPESDAE
;
A
#
# COMPACT_ATOMS: atom_id res chain seq x y z
N LEU A 1 -2.73 14.53 5.66
CA LEU A 1 -2.80 13.38 4.76
C LEU A 1 -3.37 12.17 5.49
N THR A 2 -4.32 11.48 4.85
CA THR A 2 -4.95 10.25 5.35
C THR A 2 -4.83 9.09 4.36
N SER A 3 -4.37 9.38 3.14
CA SER A 3 -4.07 8.36 2.14
C SER A 3 -2.76 7.66 2.50
N LEU A 4 -2.84 6.39 2.86
CA LEU A 4 -1.67 5.58 3.24
C LEU A 4 -0.65 5.47 2.10
N TYR A 5 -1.12 5.37 0.86
CA TYR A 5 -0.25 5.36 -0.33
C TYR A 5 0.52 6.67 -0.50
N ASP A 6 -0.11 7.80 -0.21
CA ASP A 6 0.53 9.10 -0.33
C ASP A 6 1.55 9.31 0.78
N ILE A 7 1.23 8.86 2.00
CA ILE A 7 2.16 8.90 3.13
C ILE A 7 3.37 8.01 2.84
N ALA A 8 3.16 6.75 2.43
CA ALA A 8 4.23 5.83 2.09
C ALA A 8 5.14 6.35 0.97
N TRP A 9 4.55 6.99 -0.05
CA TRP A 9 5.30 7.59 -1.15
C TRP A 9 6.08 8.83 -0.68
N LEU A 10 5.44 9.75 0.04
CA LEU A 10 6.04 11.01 0.48
C LEU A 10 7.20 10.77 1.45
N LEU A 11 7.01 9.88 2.41
CA LEU A 11 8.04 9.52 3.39
C LEU A 11 9.05 8.50 2.86
N ASN A 12 8.80 7.92 1.69
CA ASN A 12 9.57 6.82 1.10
C ASN A 12 9.78 5.64 2.07
N ILE A 13 8.76 5.32 2.85
CA ILE A 13 8.73 4.23 3.83
C ILE A 13 7.69 3.20 3.40
N ARG A 14 7.97 1.93 3.68
CA ARG A 14 7.07 0.82 3.44
C ARG A 14 6.84 0.05 4.73
N GLY A 15 5.66 -0.55 4.87
CA GLY A 15 5.31 -1.41 6.00
C GLY A 15 4.41 -2.55 5.54
N GLY A 16 3.97 -3.38 6.47
CA GLY A 16 3.17 -4.57 6.22
C GLY A 16 1.89 -4.62 7.04
N ASP A 17 1.24 -3.49 7.30
CA ASP A 17 0.02 -3.45 8.12
C ASP A 17 -1.22 -3.92 7.35
N ILE A 18 -1.13 -3.99 6.03
CA ILE A 18 -2.20 -4.47 5.15
C ILE A 18 -1.60 -5.47 4.18
N ASP A 19 -2.17 -6.66 4.11
CA ASP A 19 -1.75 -7.71 3.18
C ASP A 19 -1.76 -7.19 1.74
N TYR A 20 -0.72 -7.53 0.97
CA TYR A 20 -0.51 -7.13 -0.43
C TYR A 20 -0.28 -5.63 -0.66
N VAL A 21 -0.29 -4.82 0.39
CA VAL A 21 -0.14 -3.36 0.27
C VAL A 21 0.96 -2.87 1.20
N PRO A 22 2.10 -2.40 0.68
CA PRO A 22 3.27 -2.06 1.50
C PRO A 22 3.11 -0.68 2.17
N VAL A 23 2.10 -0.53 3.02
CA VAL A 23 1.77 0.71 3.73
C VAL A 23 1.78 0.53 5.24
N ILE A 24 1.77 1.63 5.97
CA ILE A 24 1.67 1.69 7.42
C ILE A 24 0.40 2.44 7.78
N LEU A 25 -0.41 1.90 8.68
CA LEU A 25 -1.59 2.56 9.21
C LEU A 25 -1.16 3.83 9.96
N SER A 26 -1.44 4.98 9.39
CA SER A 26 -0.93 6.24 9.90
C SER A 26 -1.68 7.46 9.40
N TYR A 27 -1.40 8.60 10.02
CA TYR A 27 -1.78 9.92 9.54
C TYR A 27 -0.53 10.79 9.43
N LEU A 28 -0.55 11.77 8.54
CA LEU A 28 0.53 12.74 8.41
C LEU A 28 -0.03 14.16 8.42
N VAL A 29 0.52 14.99 9.30
CA VAL A 29 0.30 16.43 9.30
C VAL A 29 1.56 17.12 8.78
N LEU A 30 1.39 17.98 7.82
CA LEU A 30 2.46 18.78 7.22
C LEU A 30 2.08 20.25 7.30
N THR A 31 2.97 21.04 7.90
CA THR A 31 2.85 22.51 7.97
C THR A 31 4.10 23.17 7.39
N ASP A 32 4.17 24.49 7.41
CA ASP A 32 5.38 25.25 7.08
C ASP A 32 6.51 25.08 8.09
N LYS A 33 6.23 24.47 9.27
CA LYS A 33 7.19 24.36 10.38
C LYS A 33 7.52 22.93 10.76
N GLU A 34 6.61 22.00 10.54
CA GLU A 34 6.75 20.65 11.06
C GLU A 34 6.10 19.61 10.13
N CYS A 35 6.66 18.41 10.19
CA CYS A 35 6.10 17.21 9.61
C CYS A 35 5.90 16.20 10.75
N ILE A 36 4.64 15.87 11.06
CA ILE A 36 4.30 14.98 12.17
C ILE A 36 3.64 13.73 11.61
N TRP A 37 4.23 12.58 11.89
CA TRP A 37 3.74 11.28 11.49
C TRP A 37 3.12 10.56 12.70
N PHE A 38 1.82 10.26 12.62
CA PHE A 38 1.04 9.58 13.65
C PHE A 38 0.91 8.12 13.30
N LEU A 39 1.49 7.23 14.11
CA LEU A 39 1.55 5.80 13.87
C LEU A 39 1.66 5.02 15.18
N GLN A 40 1.68 3.69 15.09
CA GLN A 40 2.05 2.84 16.22
C GLN A 40 3.57 2.98 16.40
N GLU A 41 4.00 3.65 17.46
CA GLU A 41 5.42 4.05 17.65
C GLU A 41 6.33 2.85 17.87
N GLU A 42 5.81 1.71 18.32
CA GLU A 42 6.54 0.47 18.56
C GLU A 42 7.18 -0.14 17.31
N VAL A 43 6.69 0.23 16.13
CA VAL A 43 7.25 -0.26 14.84
C VAL A 43 8.45 0.56 14.36
N VAL A 44 8.80 1.66 15.06
CA VAL A 44 9.90 2.55 14.71
C VAL A 44 11.20 2.04 15.35
N ASP A 45 11.99 1.31 14.57
CA ASP A 45 13.31 0.86 15.00
C ASP A 45 14.36 2.00 14.95
N GLU A 46 15.57 1.72 15.42
CA GLU A 46 16.67 2.70 15.48
C GLU A 46 17.03 3.24 14.08
N LYS A 47 16.96 2.41 13.05
CA LYS A 47 17.27 2.79 11.66
C LYS A 47 16.23 3.76 11.11
N ILE A 48 14.96 3.44 11.33
CA ILE A 48 13.85 4.32 10.94
C ILE A 48 13.90 5.61 11.75
N ALA A 49 14.14 5.54 13.06
CA ALA A 49 14.26 6.74 13.90
C ALA A 49 15.37 7.68 13.41
N ALA A 50 16.52 7.14 13.01
CA ALA A 50 17.62 7.93 12.43
C ALA A 50 17.20 8.60 11.11
N TYR A 51 16.53 7.86 10.22
CA TYR A 51 16.00 8.39 8.96
C TYR A 51 14.97 9.50 9.17
N LEU A 52 14.03 9.32 10.10
CA LEU A 52 13.02 10.33 10.43
C LEU A 52 13.66 11.60 10.97
N LYS A 53 14.64 11.46 11.85
CA LYS A 53 15.41 12.60 12.41
C LYS A 53 16.15 13.38 11.32
N GLU A 54 16.83 12.69 10.41
CA GLU A 54 17.53 13.30 9.27
C GLU A 54 16.59 14.12 8.38
N ASN A 55 15.36 13.64 8.20
CA ASN A 55 14.32 14.26 7.37
C ASN A 55 13.40 15.22 8.16
N HIS A 56 13.74 15.55 9.41
CA HIS A 56 12.95 16.45 10.26
C HIS A 56 11.49 16.02 10.47
N ILE A 57 11.24 14.71 10.51
CA ILE A 57 9.94 14.11 10.77
C ILE A 57 9.85 13.71 12.24
N THR A 58 8.82 14.16 12.94
CA THR A 58 8.53 13.75 14.30
C THR A 58 7.42 12.71 14.33
N THR A 59 7.49 11.76 15.25
CA THR A 59 6.43 10.77 15.45
C THR A 59 5.54 11.15 16.63
N ARG A 60 4.28 10.71 16.58
CA ARG A 60 3.33 10.71 17.69
C ARG A 60 2.48 9.45 17.65
N PRO A 61 1.92 9.00 18.80
CA PRO A 61 1.01 7.87 18.81
C PRO A 61 -0.16 8.04 17.82
N TYR A 62 -0.58 6.96 17.20
CA TYR A 62 -1.59 6.93 16.13
C TYR A 62 -2.85 7.74 16.48
N ASP A 63 -3.42 7.52 17.68
CA ASP A 63 -4.65 8.19 18.10
C ASP A 63 -4.46 9.65 18.50
N ALA A 64 -3.24 10.12 18.72
CA ALA A 64 -2.95 11.51 19.08
C ALA A 64 -3.33 12.50 17.98
N ILE A 65 -3.57 12.04 16.74
CA ILE A 65 -4.08 12.88 15.65
C ILE A 65 -5.39 13.56 16.02
N TYR A 66 -6.28 12.89 16.75
CA TYR A 66 -7.60 13.41 17.09
C TYR A 66 -7.55 14.55 18.12
N ASP A 67 -6.55 14.56 18.97
CA ASP A 67 -6.32 15.69 19.88
C ASP A 67 -5.55 16.80 19.19
N TYR A 68 -4.55 16.46 18.38
CA TYR A 68 -3.82 17.44 17.58
C TYR A 68 -4.76 18.31 16.71
N VAL A 69 -5.72 17.72 16.01
CA VAL A 69 -6.62 18.49 15.14
C VAL A 69 -7.53 19.45 15.91
N LYS A 70 -7.85 19.19 17.18
CA LYS A 70 -8.59 20.11 18.05
C LYS A 70 -7.77 21.34 18.43
N GLU A 71 -6.44 21.19 18.48
CA GLU A 71 -5.52 22.25 18.88
C GLU A 71 -5.15 23.19 17.72
N ILE A 72 -5.45 22.80 16.48
CA ILE A 72 -5.19 23.66 15.31
C ILE A 72 -5.81 25.05 15.54
N PRO A 73 -5.05 26.15 15.32
CA PRO A 73 -5.53 27.52 15.48
C PRO A 73 -6.78 27.78 14.63
N ALA A 74 -7.72 28.56 15.17
CA ALA A 74 -9.00 28.85 14.50
C ALA A 74 -8.83 29.64 13.18
N ASP A 75 -7.75 30.41 13.05
CA ASP A 75 -7.39 31.18 11.85
C ASP A 75 -6.58 30.37 10.83
N ALA A 76 -6.31 29.10 11.09
CA ALA A 76 -5.59 28.22 10.18
C ALA A 76 -6.40 27.90 8.92
N CYS A 77 -5.67 27.47 7.90
CA CYS A 77 -6.23 26.92 6.67
C CYS A 77 -5.78 25.46 6.53
N VAL A 78 -6.72 24.55 6.46
CA VAL A 78 -6.46 23.11 6.36
C VAL A 78 -6.86 22.60 5.00
N LEU A 79 -5.91 22.04 4.25
CA LEU A 79 -6.17 21.29 3.03
C LEU A 79 -6.39 19.82 3.39
N MET A 80 -7.49 19.27 2.95
CA MET A 80 -7.78 17.82 3.06
C MET A 80 -8.71 17.38 1.93
N ASN A 81 -8.68 16.11 1.60
CA ASN A 81 -9.64 15.52 0.67
C ASN A 81 -10.82 14.96 1.46
N GLY A 82 -11.97 15.63 1.40
CA GLY A 82 -13.19 15.27 2.13
C GLY A 82 -13.72 13.89 1.79
N ASN A 83 -13.39 13.35 0.61
CA ASN A 83 -13.80 12.00 0.20
C ASN A 83 -12.98 10.87 0.86
N THR A 84 -11.80 11.18 1.41
CA THR A 84 -10.87 10.17 1.96
C THR A 84 -10.58 10.37 3.44
N VAL A 85 -10.84 11.56 4.00
CA VAL A 85 -10.64 11.82 5.42
C VAL A 85 -11.78 11.23 6.25
N ASN A 86 -11.45 10.63 7.39
CA ASN A 86 -12.48 10.07 8.26
C ASN A 86 -13.27 11.17 9.01
N TYR A 87 -14.52 10.86 9.32
CA TYR A 87 -15.47 11.78 9.98
C TYR A 87 -14.96 12.31 11.33
N ARG A 88 -14.25 11.48 12.12
CA ARG A 88 -13.75 11.90 13.43
C ARG A 88 -12.73 13.03 13.33
N ILE A 89 -11.87 13.02 12.32
CA ILE A 89 -10.93 14.13 12.04
C ILE A 89 -11.72 15.39 11.69
N THR A 90 -12.62 15.32 10.72
CA THR A 90 -13.36 16.48 10.26
C THR A 90 -14.24 17.09 11.34
N SER A 91 -14.92 16.25 12.14
CA SER A 91 -15.78 16.70 13.25
C SER A 91 -15.00 17.24 14.45
N SER A 92 -13.70 16.96 14.55
CA SER A 92 -12.83 17.46 15.62
C SER A 92 -12.21 18.82 15.33
N LEU A 93 -12.26 19.29 14.08
CA LEU A 93 -11.78 20.60 13.70
C LEU A 93 -12.70 21.71 14.25
N LYS A 94 -12.11 22.86 14.60
CA LYS A 94 -12.86 24.03 15.00
C LYS A 94 -13.64 24.57 13.78
N LYS A 95 -14.85 25.09 14.01
CA LYS A 95 -15.75 25.55 12.94
C LYS A 95 -15.22 26.75 12.16
N GLU A 96 -14.36 27.53 12.78
CA GLU A 96 -13.74 28.75 12.23
C GLU A 96 -12.60 28.43 11.25
N ILE A 97 -12.04 27.23 11.30
CA ILE A 97 -10.95 26.83 10.41
C ILE A 97 -11.43 26.84 8.96
N ARG A 98 -10.68 27.51 8.10
CA ARG A 98 -10.92 27.45 6.66
C ARG A 98 -10.47 26.10 6.10
N ILE A 99 -11.42 25.34 5.59
CA ILE A 99 -11.14 24.05 4.93
C ILE A 99 -11.01 24.29 3.42
N VAL A 100 -9.94 23.76 2.83
CA VAL A 100 -9.75 23.61 1.38
C VAL A 100 -9.98 22.13 1.07
N ASP A 101 -11.19 21.83 0.57
CA ASP A 101 -11.57 20.45 0.20
C ASP A 101 -11.13 20.19 -1.24
N GLN A 102 -9.99 19.55 -1.39
CA GLN A 102 -9.41 19.22 -2.68
C GLN A 102 -8.55 17.94 -2.57
N PRO A 103 -8.32 17.24 -3.69
CA PRO A 103 -7.32 16.16 -3.75
C PRO A 103 -5.96 16.63 -3.26
N ASN A 104 -5.26 15.75 -2.54
CA ASN A 104 -3.92 16.08 -2.06
C ASN A 104 -2.95 16.25 -3.24
N PRO A 105 -2.07 17.25 -3.22
CA PRO A 105 -1.05 17.42 -4.26
C PRO A 105 -0.20 16.18 -4.48
N THR A 106 0.01 15.38 -3.43
CA THR A 106 0.73 14.10 -3.47
C THR A 106 0.13 13.09 -4.44
N GLU A 107 -1.16 13.14 -4.72
CA GLU A 107 -1.81 12.24 -5.69
C GLU A 107 -1.21 12.42 -7.09
N ILE A 108 -1.11 13.65 -7.55
CA ILE A 108 -0.51 13.96 -8.86
C ILE A 108 1.00 13.80 -8.84
N MET A 109 1.68 14.24 -7.78
CA MET A 109 3.13 14.10 -7.64
C MET A 109 3.57 12.65 -7.69
N LYS A 110 2.84 11.74 -7.02
CA LYS A 110 3.06 10.30 -7.06
C LYS A 110 2.71 9.68 -8.43
N ALA A 111 1.68 10.20 -9.10
CA ALA A 111 1.26 9.69 -10.41
C ALA A 111 2.30 9.97 -11.50
N VAL A 112 2.98 11.11 -11.44
CA VAL A 112 4.04 11.48 -12.38
C VAL A 112 5.38 10.92 -11.90
N LYS A 113 5.79 9.78 -12.48
CA LYS A 113 6.98 9.05 -12.06
C LYS A 113 8.27 9.76 -12.47
N ASN A 114 9.22 9.81 -11.54
CA ASN A 114 10.57 10.26 -11.84
C ASN A 114 11.39 9.19 -12.59
N PRO A 115 12.56 9.51 -13.15
CA PRO A 115 13.35 8.56 -13.93
C PRO A 115 13.77 7.29 -13.15
N VAL A 116 14.02 7.41 -11.84
CA VAL A 116 14.39 6.27 -10.98
C VAL A 116 13.20 5.35 -10.78
N GLU A 117 12.02 5.89 -10.51
CA GLU A 117 10.78 5.13 -10.39
C GLU A 117 10.45 4.40 -11.70
N VAL A 118 10.56 5.10 -12.84
CA VAL A 118 10.32 4.49 -14.16
C VAL A 118 11.25 3.32 -14.42
N GLU A 119 12.54 3.48 -14.15
CA GLU A 119 13.52 2.41 -14.35
C GLU A 119 13.25 1.20 -13.43
N ASN A 120 12.94 1.44 -12.18
CA ASN A 120 12.62 0.38 -11.23
C ASN A 120 11.31 -0.35 -11.60
N ILE A 121 10.30 0.36 -12.06
CA ILE A 121 9.05 -0.23 -12.56
C ILE A 121 9.33 -1.13 -13.77
N ARG A 122 10.14 -0.67 -14.73
CA ARG A 122 10.54 -1.49 -15.90
C ARG A 122 11.24 -2.77 -15.48
N LYS A 123 12.20 -2.69 -14.56
CA LYS A 123 12.90 -3.88 -14.02
C LYS A 123 11.94 -4.83 -13.31
N ALA A 124 11.03 -4.31 -12.49
CA ALA A 124 10.02 -5.12 -11.80
C ALA A 124 9.12 -5.86 -12.79
N HIS A 125 8.64 -5.18 -13.84
CA HIS A 125 7.84 -5.82 -14.89
C HIS A 125 8.59 -6.91 -15.68
N VAL A 126 9.89 -6.74 -15.92
CA VAL A 126 10.70 -7.80 -16.56
C VAL A 126 10.79 -9.02 -15.65
N LYS A 127 11.05 -8.82 -14.35
CA LYS A 127 11.11 -9.91 -13.36
C LYS A 127 9.78 -10.67 -13.26
N ASP A 128 8.68 -9.96 -13.13
CA ASP A 128 7.34 -10.57 -13.09
C ASP A 128 7.00 -11.27 -14.40
N GLY A 129 7.35 -10.68 -15.55
CA GLY A 129 7.20 -11.27 -16.87
C GLY A 129 7.95 -12.59 -17.03
N VAL A 130 9.16 -12.69 -16.49
CA VAL A 130 9.94 -13.94 -16.46
C VAL A 130 9.25 -15.00 -15.60
N ALA A 131 8.80 -14.64 -14.39
CA ALA A 131 8.08 -15.55 -13.50
C ALA A 131 6.80 -16.07 -14.15
N PHE A 132 6.00 -15.16 -14.71
CA PHE A 132 4.76 -15.50 -15.42
C PHE A 132 5.00 -16.36 -16.67
N THR A 133 6.03 -16.08 -17.45
CA THR A 133 6.37 -16.89 -18.63
C THR A 133 6.77 -18.31 -18.25
N LYS A 134 7.55 -18.50 -17.18
CA LYS A 134 7.88 -19.82 -16.64
C LYS A 134 6.62 -20.58 -16.19
N PHE A 135 5.71 -19.88 -15.50
CA PHE A 135 4.42 -20.44 -15.10
C PHE A 135 3.60 -20.88 -16.31
N MET A 136 3.45 -20.03 -17.31
CA MET A 136 2.66 -20.34 -18.52
C MET A 136 3.25 -21.51 -19.29
N TYR A 137 4.57 -21.60 -19.39
CA TYR A 137 5.23 -22.76 -19.99
C TYR A 137 4.91 -24.03 -19.20
N TRP A 138 5.08 -24.01 -17.90
CA TRP A 138 4.77 -25.15 -17.04
C TRP A 138 3.30 -25.56 -17.15
N LEU A 139 2.39 -24.62 -17.05
CA LEU A 139 0.95 -24.88 -17.16
C LEU A 139 0.60 -25.57 -18.48
N LYS A 140 1.01 -24.98 -19.61
CA LYS A 140 0.69 -25.50 -20.94
C LYS A 140 1.33 -26.86 -21.25
N THR A 141 2.46 -27.17 -20.64
CA THR A 141 3.15 -28.45 -20.84
C THR A 141 2.63 -29.57 -19.95
N ASN A 142 2.01 -29.25 -18.82
CA ASN A 142 1.62 -30.23 -17.80
C ASN A 142 0.11 -30.40 -17.60
N ILE A 143 -0.71 -29.43 -18.03
CA ILE A 143 -2.18 -29.53 -17.88
C ILE A 143 -2.70 -30.81 -18.52
N GLY A 144 -3.50 -31.57 -17.77
CA GLY A 144 -4.02 -32.87 -18.17
C GLY A 144 -2.99 -34.02 -18.16
N LYS A 145 -1.75 -33.79 -17.70
CA LYS A 145 -0.69 -34.80 -17.61
C LYS A 145 -0.25 -35.10 -16.17
N ILE A 146 -0.42 -34.13 -15.29
CA ILE A 146 -0.15 -34.27 -13.86
C ILE A 146 -1.36 -33.78 -13.06
N PRO A 147 -1.59 -34.25 -11.83
CA PRO A 147 -2.57 -33.66 -10.94
C PRO A 147 -2.29 -32.16 -10.76
N MET A 148 -3.30 -31.35 -10.95
CA MET A 148 -3.18 -29.90 -10.85
C MET A 148 -4.49 -29.31 -10.37
N THR A 149 -4.41 -28.46 -9.37
CA THR A 149 -5.57 -27.74 -8.81
C THR A 149 -5.37 -26.24 -8.90
N GLU A 150 -6.41 -25.47 -8.65
CA GLU A 150 -6.38 -24.01 -8.63
C GLU A 150 -5.33 -23.51 -7.63
N ILE A 151 -5.28 -24.10 -6.41
CA ILE A 151 -4.29 -23.77 -5.39
C ILE A 151 -2.89 -24.13 -5.87
N SER A 152 -2.68 -25.35 -6.37
CA SER A 152 -1.36 -25.79 -6.80
C SER A 152 -0.80 -24.95 -7.95
N ALA A 153 -1.67 -24.49 -8.84
CA ALA A 153 -1.28 -23.58 -9.93
C ALA A 153 -0.93 -22.19 -9.42
N SER A 154 -1.70 -21.65 -8.46
CA SER A 154 -1.40 -20.38 -7.78
C SER A 154 -0.06 -20.42 -7.05
N ASP A 155 0.17 -21.47 -6.27
CA ASP A 155 1.42 -21.69 -5.52
C ASP A 155 2.63 -21.80 -6.45
N TYR A 156 2.47 -22.45 -7.60
CA TYR A 156 3.55 -22.56 -8.58
C TYR A 156 3.93 -21.17 -9.14
N LEU A 157 2.96 -20.32 -9.48
CA LEU A 157 3.22 -18.96 -9.94
C LEU A 157 3.91 -18.13 -8.85
N GLU A 158 3.42 -18.19 -7.63
CA GLU A 158 4.03 -17.49 -6.51
C GLU A 158 5.47 -17.95 -6.27
N ALA A 159 5.75 -19.26 -6.33
CA ALA A 159 7.10 -19.80 -6.23
C ALA A 159 8.04 -19.22 -7.29
N ARG A 160 7.56 -19.02 -8.53
CA ARG A 160 8.36 -18.36 -9.60
C ARG A 160 8.63 -16.89 -9.34
N ARG A 161 7.69 -16.17 -8.71
CA ARG A 161 7.87 -14.79 -8.27
C ARG A 161 8.87 -14.69 -7.12
N ARG A 162 8.80 -15.60 -6.15
CA ARG A 162 9.74 -15.69 -5.01
C ARG A 162 11.19 -15.98 -5.42
N GLU A 163 11.43 -16.56 -6.59
CA GLU A 163 12.78 -16.72 -7.16
C GLU A 163 13.41 -15.40 -7.62
N GLN A 164 12.61 -14.34 -7.76
CA GLN A 164 13.14 -13.05 -8.24
C GLN A 164 13.75 -12.25 -7.09
N ASP A 165 14.86 -11.57 -7.38
CA ASP A 165 15.53 -10.71 -6.41
C ASP A 165 14.61 -9.59 -5.90
N ASN A 166 14.66 -9.34 -4.60
CA ASN A 166 13.88 -8.32 -3.91
C ASN A 166 12.34 -8.55 -3.98
N PHE A 167 11.90 -9.80 -4.13
CA PHE A 167 10.51 -10.12 -3.91
C PHE A 167 10.15 -9.87 -2.44
N ILE A 168 9.07 -9.14 -2.19
CA ILE A 168 8.55 -8.87 -0.85
C ILE A 168 7.31 -9.73 -0.63
N GLU A 169 6.27 -9.49 -1.42
CA GLU A 169 5.00 -10.20 -1.36
C GLU A 169 4.26 -10.09 -2.69
N LEU A 170 3.13 -10.78 -2.80
CA LEU A 170 2.20 -10.59 -3.92
C LEU A 170 1.53 -9.23 -3.82
N SER A 171 0.99 -8.72 -4.93
CA SER A 171 0.21 -7.48 -4.96
C SER A 171 -1.29 -7.70 -4.72
N PHE A 172 -1.74 -8.95 -4.80
CA PHE A 172 -3.08 -9.45 -4.46
C PHE A 172 -3.07 -10.99 -4.56
N ASP A 173 -4.07 -11.63 -3.97
CA ASP A 173 -4.25 -13.08 -4.10
C ASP A 173 -4.32 -13.51 -5.57
N THR A 174 -3.59 -14.57 -5.91
CA THR A 174 -3.65 -15.09 -7.28
C THR A 174 -5.05 -15.62 -7.57
N ILE A 175 -5.72 -15.02 -8.55
CA ILE A 175 -7.01 -15.52 -9.04
C ILE A 175 -6.72 -16.63 -10.06
N CYS A 176 -6.83 -17.87 -9.59
CA CYS A 176 -6.76 -19.05 -10.42
C CYS A 176 -8.08 -19.81 -10.27
N ALA A 177 -8.84 -19.93 -11.33
CA ALA A 177 -10.18 -20.48 -11.27
C ALA A 177 -10.43 -21.41 -12.47
N TYR A 178 -11.01 -22.59 -12.22
CA TYR A 178 -11.31 -23.58 -13.22
C TYR A 178 -12.80 -23.97 -13.20
N GLY A 179 -13.35 -24.33 -14.38
CA GLY A 179 -14.73 -24.74 -14.50
C GLY A 179 -15.74 -23.73 -13.97
N PRO A 180 -16.70 -24.11 -13.13
CA PRO A 180 -17.70 -23.21 -12.56
C PRO A 180 -17.13 -22.06 -11.74
N ASN A 181 -15.98 -22.27 -11.08
CA ASN A 181 -15.33 -21.25 -10.25
C ASN A 181 -14.87 -20.04 -11.08
N ALA A 182 -14.56 -20.25 -12.36
CA ALA A 182 -14.16 -19.18 -13.27
C ALA A 182 -15.26 -18.13 -13.55
N ALA A 183 -16.50 -18.42 -13.18
CA ALA A 183 -17.61 -17.46 -13.27
C ALA A 183 -17.68 -16.48 -12.08
N MET A 184 -16.92 -16.74 -11.00
CA MET A 184 -16.95 -15.93 -9.80
C MET A 184 -15.94 -14.77 -9.87
N MET A 185 -16.43 -13.55 -9.65
CA MET A 185 -15.55 -12.38 -9.51
C MET A 185 -14.83 -12.42 -8.17
N HIS A 186 -13.58 -11.96 -8.15
CA HIS A 186 -12.74 -11.93 -6.93
C HIS A 186 -12.62 -13.29 -6.23
N TYR A 187 -12.59 -14.37 -7.04
CA TYR A 187 -12.47 -15.73 -6.52
C TYR A 187 -11.09 -15.96 -5.90
N ALA A 188 -11.10 -16.58 -4.74
CA ALA A 188 -9.91 -17.18 -4.12
C ALA A 188 -10.24 -18.64 -3.80
N ALA A 189 -9.44 -19.57 -4.28
CA ALA A 189 -9.62 -20.99 -3.98
C ALA A 189 -9.33 -21.25 -2.50
N THR A 190 -10.19 -22.08 -1.88
CA THR A 190 -9.98 -22.64 -0.54
C THR A 190 -9.83 -24.14 -0.65
N PRO A 191 -9.30 -24.83 0.39
CA PRO A 191 -9.22 -26.29 0.36
C PRO A 191 -10.55 -27.01 0.04
N GLU A 192 -11.68 -26.36 0.38
CA GLU A 192 -13.01 -26.91 0.14
C GLU A 192 -13.54 -26.65 -1.27
N SER A 193 -13.07 -25.58 -1.93
CA SER A 193 -13.53 -25.16 -3.27
C SER A 193 -12.52 -25.48 -4.37
N ASP A 194 -11.31 -25.95 -4.02
CA ASP A 194 -10.18 -26.19 -4.93
C ASP A 194 -10.56 -27.20 -6.04
N ALA A 195 -10.64 -26.72 -7.27
CA ALA A 195 -10.99 -27.55 -8.42
C ALA A 195 -9.74 -28.07 -9.15
N GLU A 196 -9.86 -29.31 -9.70
CA GLU A 196 -8.83 -29.98 -10.52
C GLU A 196 -9.03 -29.73 -12.02
#